data_ff5b1eb9adad48bc83a6ec70241b3c0a
#
_entry.id   ff5b1eb9adad48bc83a6ec70241b3c0a
#
_cell.length_a   1.000
_cell.length_b   1.000
_cell.length_c   1.000
_cell.angle_alpha   90.00
_cell.angle_beta   90.00
_cell.angle_gamma   90.00
#
_symmetry.space_group_name_H-M   'P 1'
#
loop_
_entity.id
_entity.type
_entity.pdbx_description
1 polymer ?
#
loop_
_entity_poly.entity_id
_entity_poly.type
_entity_poly.pdbx_seq_one_letter_code
_entity_poly.pdbx_strand_id
1 'polypeptide(L)'
;MARRLTRITWAVAVLLLAAGAAQAVECKVQTFETVQVTSCRIALRRESLQLYWRDQGGKPYGRLSHLKDSLANQGKTLTFGMNAGMYEEDLSPLGLFIADGRELRPLNRRSGSGNFYQPPNGVFLLDDTGARVMTTEEYADSPPHPRAATQSGPMLVLQGAITGSPVMDAKSTSMKIRNGVCAPSPDAAVFVISDSPLTFYMFAKFFLDELGCRDALYLDGSISSLYAPQVGRQDEGRDLGPMFGVAQ
;
A
#
# COMPACT_ATOMS: atom_id res chain seq x y z
N MET A 1 60.74 28.42 -47.41
CA MET A 1 59.65 28.88 -46.52
C MET A 1 58.59 27.77 -46.40
N ALA A 2 58.63 26.99 -45.30
CA ALA A 2 57.69 25.90 -45.07
C ALA A 2 56.68 26.31 -44.01
N ARG A 3 55.39 26.40 -44.42
CA ARG A 3 54.26 26.68 -43.51
C ARG A 3 53.86 25.41 -42.77
N ARG A 4 54.02 25.38 -41.46
CA ARG A 4 53.48 24.33 -40.58
C ARG A 4 51.96 24.60 -40.39
N LEU A 5 51.13 23.62 -40.80
CA LEU A 5 49.68 23.61 -40.50
C LEU A 5 49.52 22.88 -39.14
N THR A 6 49.03 23.66 -38.14
CA THR A 6 48.65 23.12 -36.83
C THR A 6 47.24 22.54 -36.93
N ARG A 7 47.10 21.22 -36.73
CA ARG A 7 45.79 20.56 -36.64
C ARG A 7 45.25 20.69 -35.21
N ILE A 8 44.17 21.45 -35.04
CA ILE A 8 43.43 21.53 -33.80
C ILE A 8 42.44 20.36 -33.76
N THR A 9 42.71 19.36 -32.89
CA THR A 9 41.80 18.26 -32.60
C THR A 9 40.81 18.71 -31.51
N TRP A 10 39.53 18.82 -31.86
CA TRP A 10 38.45 19.04 -30.91
C TRP A 10 38.09 17.71 -30.28
N ALA A 11 38.36 17.54 -28.98
CA ALA A 11 37.84 16.42 -28.18
C ALA A 11 36.40 16.72 -27.76
N VAL A 12 35.44 16.01 -28.35
CA VAL A 12 34.04 16.07 -27.94
C VAL A 12 33.89 15.19 -26.70
N ALA A 13 33.79 15.81 -25.54
CA ALA A 13 33.44 15.09 -24.28
C ALA A 13 31.94 14.75 -24.32
N VAL A 14 31.62 13.49 -24.55
CA VAL A 14 30.25 12.98 -24.40
C VAL A 14 29.98 12.81 -22.91
N LEU A 15 29.22 13.75 -22.30
CA LEU A 15 28.65 13.57 -20.98
C LEU A 15 27.52 12.51 -21.07
N LEU A 16 27.81 11.29 -20.66
CA LEU A 16 26.81 10.26 -20.37
C LEU A 16 26.05 10.69 -19.11
N LEU A 17 24.92 11.34 -19.26
CA LEU A 17 23.93 11.50 -18.21
C LEU A 17 23.37 10.09 -17.90
N ALA A 18 23.87 9.46 -16.86
CA ALA A 18 23.24 8.29 -16.27
C ALA A 18 21.90 8.76 -15.65
N ALA A 19 20.84 8.70 -16.45
CA ALA A 19 19.49 8.78 -15.92
C ALA A 19 19.30 7.56 -15.02
N GLY A 20 19.49 7.74 -13.71
CA GLY A 20 19.12 6.72 -12.73
C GLY A 20 17.66 6.36 -12.97
N ALA A 21 17.39 5.12 -13.35
CA ALA A 21 16.03 4.62 -13.46
C ALA A 21 15.38 4.82 -12.09
N ALA A 22 14.45 5.77 -11.98
CA ALA A 22 13.70 5.96 -10.75
C ALA A 22 13.03 4.63 -10.42
N GLN A 23 13.31 4.11 -9.22
CA GLN A 23 12.73 2.84 -8.78
C GLN A 23 11.21 2.97 -8.79
N ALA A 24 10.54 1.99 -9.34
CA ALA A 24 9.08 1.99 -9.46
C ALA A 24 8.38 1.70 -8.12
N VAL A 25 9.08 1.01 -7.20
CA VAL A 25 8.74 0.86 -5.78
C VAL A 25 9.81 1.58 -4.96
N GLU A 26 9.43 2.66 -4.31
CA GLU A 26 10.31 3.47 -3.46
C GLU A 26 9.88 3.34 -2.00
N CYS A 27 10.69 2.63 -1.19
CA CYS A 27 10.46 2.54 0.25
C CYS A 27 11.47 3.38 1.01
N LYS A 28 11.02 4.06 2.05
CA LYS A 28 11.88 4.83 2.97
C LYS A 28 11.45 4.63 4.41
N VAL A 29 12.44 4.62 5.30
CA VAL A 29 12.24 4.69 6.75
C VAL A 29 12.46 6.14 7.17
N GLN A 30 11.53 6.70 7.93
CA GLN A 30 11.61 8.07 8.43
C GLN A 30 11.09 8.18 9.86
N THR A 31 11.60 9.14 10.59
CA THR A 31 11.08 9.45 11.93
C THR A 31 9.94 10.45 11.80
N PHE A 32 8.80 10.13 12.40
CA PHE A 32 7.67 11.02 12.56
C PHE A 32 7.43 11.23 14.06
N GLU A 33 7.56 12.48 14.52
CA GLU A 33 7.60 12.80 15.95
C GLU A 33 8.69 11.95 16.66
N THR A 34 8.29 10.94 17.44
CA THR A 34 9.21 10.03 18.16
C THR A 34 9.17 8.59 17.64
N VAL A 35 8.43 8.33 16.55
CA VAL A 35 8.16 6.99 16.02
C VAL A 35 8.80 6.81 14.66
N GLN A 36 9.41 5.66 14.42
CA GLN A 36 9.84 5.30 13.07
C GLN A 36 8.66 4.73 12.28
N VAL A 37 8.60 5.12 11.02
CA VAL A 37 7.57 4.73 10.06
C VAL A 37 8.22 4.38 8.74
N THR A 38 7.85 3.24 8.19
CA THR A 38 8.25 2.84 6.82
C THR A 38 7.11 3.15 5.86
N SER A 39 7.39 3.92 4.82
CA SER A 39 6.45 4.20 3.72
C SER A 39 6.99 3.67 2.40
N CYS A 40 6.12 3.03 1.60
CA CYS A 40 6.44 2.52 0.28
C CYS A 40 5.51 3.15 -0.75
N ARG A 41 6.05 3.92 -1.70
CA ARG A 41 5.35 4.51 -2.82
C ARG A 41 5.45 3.60 -4.04
N ILE A 42 4.31 3.25 -4.63
CA ILE A 42 4.20 2.44 -5.84
C ILE A 42 3.81 3.36 -7.00
N ALA A 43 4.65 3.43 -8.05
CA ALA A 43 4.35 4.17 -9.26
C ALA A 43 3.53 3.28 -10.22
N LEU A 44 2.21 3.44 -10.24
CA LEU A 44 1.26 2.54 -10.92
C LEU A 44 1.37 2.55 -12.46
N ARG A 45 2.03 3.55 -13.05
CA ARG A 45 2.35 3.56 -14.48
C ARG A 45 3.50 2.63 -14.86
N ARG A 46 4.28 2.18 -13.87
CA ARG A 46 5.49 1.35 -14.05
C ARG A 46 5.35 -0.02 -13.42
N GLU A 47 4.48 -0.13 -12.41
CA GLU A 47 4.32 -1.32 -11.59
C GLU A 47 2.88 -1.81 -11.57
N SER A 48 2.73 -3.11 -11.62
CA SER A 48 1.43 -3.77 -11.46
C SER A 48 1.21 -4.12 -10.00
N LEU A 49 0.56 -3.21 -9.26
CA LEU A 49 0.06 -3.52 -7.93
C LEU A 49 -1.13 -4.44 -8.02
N GLN A 50 -1.09 -5.58 -7.32
CA GLN A 50 -2.11 -6.62 -7.33
C GLN A 50 -2.54 -6.98 -5.91
N LEU A 51 -3.70 -7.62 -5.81
CA LEU A 51 -4.23 -8.24 -4.60
C LEU A 51 -4.15 -9.77 -4.72
N TYR A 52 -3.68 -10.38 -3.65
CA TYR A 52 -3.50 -11.83 -3.52
C TYR A 52 -4.22 -12.34 -2.29
N TRP A 53 -4.83 -13.51 -2.38
CA TRP A 53 -5.44 -14.20 -1.26
C TRP A 53 -5.14 -15.71 -1.30
N ARG A 54 -5.42 -16.34 -2.44
CA ARG A 54 -5.28 -17.80 -2.63
C ARG A 54 -4.38 -18.11 -3.82
N ASP A 55 -3.70 -19.25 -3.73
CA ASP A 55 -2.95 -19.82 -4.84
C ASP A 55 -3.87 -20.43 -5.90
N GLN A 56 -3.30 -20.97 -6.96
CA GLN A 56 -4.06 -21.62 -8.04
C GLN A 56 -4.82 -22.86 -7.58
N GLY A 57 -4.42 -23.48 -6.47
CA GLY A 57 -5.11 -24.60 -5.83
C GLY A 57 -6.25 -24.18 -4.91
N GLY A 58 -6.46 -22.87 -4.74
CA GLY A 58 -7.49 -22.30 -3.85
C GLY A 58 -7.08 -22.23 -2.36
N LYS A 59 -5.82 -22.54 -2.03
CA LYS A 59 -5.32 -22.45 -0.66
C LYS A 59 -4.86 -21.01 -0.37
N PRO A 60 -5.25 -20.39 0.78
CA PRO A 60 -4.71 -19.10 1.17
C PRO A 60 -3.18 -19.13 1.25
N TYR A 61 -2.54 -18.07 0.74
CA TYR A 61 -1.07 -17.93 0.87
C TYR A 61 -0.65 -17.88 2.34
N GLY A 62 -1.41 -17.18 3.17
CA GLY A 62 -1.23 -17.09 4.59
C GLY A 62 0.01 -16.30 5.04
N ARG A 63 1.02 -16.10 4.17
CA ARG A 63 2.27 -15.38 4.50
C ARG A 63 2.86 -14.71 3.27
N LEU A 64 3.57 -13.59 3.48
CA LEU A 64 4.31 -12.92 2.41
C LEU A 64 5.43 -13.80 1.83
N SER A 65 6.08 -14.63 2.66
CA SER A 65 7.07 -15.61 2.18
C SER A 65 6.46 -16.65 1.24
N HIS A 66 5.28 -17.19 1.56
CA HIS A 66 4.61 -18.15 0.68
C HIS A 66 4.16 -17.50 -0.65
N LEU A 67 3.67 -16.26 -0.59
CA LEU A 67 3.38 -15.50 -1.81
C LEU A 67 4.64 -15.31 -2.66
N LYS A 68 5.75 -14.88 -2.02
CA LYS A 68 7.05 -14.70 -2.68
C LYS A 68 7.49 -15.99 -3.38
N ASP A 69 7.46 -17.11 -2.67
CA ASP A 69 7.92 -18.41 -3.21
C ASP A 69 7.00 -18.90 -4.34
N SER A 70 5.67 -18.69 -4.21
CA SER A 70 4.71 -19.02 -5.28
C SER A 70 4.96 -18.19 -6.54
N LEU A 71 5.27 -16.90 -6.40
CA LEU A 71 5.60 -16.02 -7.51
C LEU A 71 6.95 -16.40 -8.14
N ALA A 72 7.94 -16.75 -7.32
CA ALA A 72 9.25 -17.23 -7.81
C ALA A 72 9.12 -18.50 -8.64
N ASN A 73 8.26 -19.43 -8.27
CA ASN A 73 7.94 -20.63 -9.05
C ASN A 73 7.29 -20.33 -10.41
N GLN A 74 6.75 -19.10 -10.58
CA GLN A 74 6.19 -18.58 -11.84
C GLN A 74 7.20 -17.69 -12.59
N GLY A 75 8.46 -17.64 -12.16
CA GLY A 75 9.52 -16.81 -12.75
C GLY A 75 9.40 -15.31 -12.42
N LYS A 76 8.64 -14.96 -11.38
CA LYS A 76 8.42 -13.57 -10.93
C LYS A 76 9.13 -13.28 -9.62
N THR A 77 9.62 -12.07 -9.45
CA THR A 77 10.26 -11.60 -8.22
C THR A 77 9.33 -10.64 -7.49
N LEU A 78 8.94 -10.98 -6.26
CA LEU A 78 8.20 -10.06 -5.39
C LEU A 78 9.14 -8.92 -4.99
N THR A 79 8.76 -7.68 -5.29
CA THR A 79 9.52 -6.46 -4.96
C THR A 79 8.89 -5.66 -3.83
N PHE A 80 7.60 -5.86 -3.58
CA PHE A 80 6.83 -5.28 -2.47
C PHE A 80 5.69 -6.23 -2.09
N GLY A 81 5.42 -6.34 -0.80
CA GLY A 81 4.24 -7.03 -0.26
C GLY A 81 3.82 -6.46 1.08
N MET A 82 2.51 -6.34 1.31
CA MET A 82 1.92 -5.91 2.60
C MET A 82 0.58 -6.60 2.80
N ASN A 83 0.22 -6.90 4.07
CA ASN A 83 -1.15 -7.32 4.34
C ASN A 83 -2.16 -6.25 3.92
N ALA A 84 -3.30 -6.68 3.40
CA ALA A 84 -4.38 -5.81 2.92
C ALA A 84 -5.48 -5.64 3.98
N GLY A 85 -6.74 -5.63 3.57
CA GLY A 85 -7.89 -5.48 4.46
C GLY A 85 -8.06 -6.65 5.43
N MET A 86 -8.93 -6.47 6.40
CA MET A 86 -9.18 -7.44 7.47
C MET A 86 -9.85 -8.72 6.94
N TYR A 87 -9.73 -9.80 7.71
CA TYR A 87 -10.13 -11.14 7.32
C TYR A 87 -10.74 -11.93 8.48
N GLU A 88 -11.41 -13.04 8.15
CA GLU A 88 -12.01 -13.99 9.07
C GLU A 88 -10.97 -15.03 9.54
N GLU A 89 -11.32 -15.87 10.50
CA GLU A 89 -10.43 -16.91 11.04
C GLU A 89 -9.91 -17.91 9.99
N ASP A 90 -10.67 -18.13 8.92
CA ASP A 90 -10.29 -18.97 7.78
C ASP A 90 -9.41 -18.23 6.75
N LEU A 91 -8.91 -17.06 7.10
CA LEU A 91 -8.13 -16.15 6.26
C LEU A 91 -8.89 -15.58 5.05
N SER A 92 -10.21 -15.73 5.00
CA SER A 92 -11.03 -15.13 3.94
C SER A 92 -11.25 -13.63 4.19
N PRO A 93 -11.28 -12.79 3.13
CA PRO A 93 -11.54 -11.35 3.30
C PRO A 93 -12.86 -11.10 4.04
N LEU A 94 -12.86 -10.20 5.03
CA LEU A 94 -14.04 -9.83 5.81
C LEU A 94 -15.03 -8.96 5.03
N GLY A 95 -14.54 -8.16 4.10
CA GLY A 95 -15.32 -7.28 3.24
C GLY A 95 -15.00 -7.43 1.77
N LEU A 96 -15.32 -6.40 0.99
CA LEU A 96 -15.08 -6.40 -0.45
C LEU A 96 -13.65 -6.84 -0.79
N PHE A 97 -13.57 -7.81 -1.68
CA PHE A 97 -12.31 -8.23 -2.24
C PHE A 97 -12.47 -8.56 -3.73
N ILE A 98 -11.76 -7.78 -4.55
CA ILE A 98 -11.71 -7.93 -6.00
C ILE A 98 -10.25 -8.15 -6.39
N ALA A 99 -9.99 -9.21 -7.14
CA ALA A 99 -8.69 -9.51 -7.73
C ALA A 99 -8.89 -9.92 -9.19
N ASP A 100 -8.02 -9.43 -10.07
CA ASP A 100 -8.09 -9.66 -11.53
C ASP A 100 -9.49 -9.37 -12.11
N GLY A 101 -10.14 -8.28 -11.65
CA GLY A 101 -11.46 -7.86 -12.08
C GLY A 101 -12.62 -8.75 -11.62
N ARG A 102 -12.35 -9.75 -10.76
CA ARG A 102 -13.39 -10.66 -10.24
C ARG A 102 -13.69 -10.35 -8.78
N GLU A 103 -14.95 -10.12 -8.46
CA GLU A 103 -15.41 -10.02 -7.09
C GLU A 103 -15.41 -11.43 -6.45
N LEU A 104 -14.55 -11.61 -5.46
CA LEU A 104 -14.41 -12.85 -4.70
C LEU A 104 -15.10 -12.77 -3.34
N ARG A 105 -15.32 -11.55 -2.84
CA ARG A 105 -16.14 -11.25 -1.65
C ARG A 105 -16.89 -9.95 -1.88
N PRO A 106 -18.20 -9.92 -1.55
CA PRO A 106 -19.02 -8.71 -1.74
C PRO A 106 -18.71 -7.62 -0.70
N LEU A 107 -19.19 -6.41 -1.00
CA LEU A 107 -19.12 -5.28 -0.07
C LEU A 107 -19.83 -5.61 1.24
N ASN A 108 -19.14 -5.40 2.36
CA ASN A 108 -19.69 -5.63 3.68
C ASN A 108 -20.21 -4.31 4.28
N ARG A 109 -21.53 -4.18 4.38
CA ARG A 109 -22.22 -3.01 4.97
C ARG A 109 -22.82 -3.32 6.35
N ARG A 110 -22.50 -4.46 6.92
CA ARG A 110 -23.02 -4.85 8.25
C ARG A 110 -22.36 -4.00 9.33
N SER A 111 -23.06 -3.75 10.41
CA SER A 111 -22.48 -3.26 11.65
C SER A 111 -21.89 -4.41 12.46
N GLY A 112 -20.90 -4.11 13.31
CA GLY A 112 -20.22 -5.11 14.12
C GLY A 112 -19.25 -4.47 15.11
N SER A 113 -18.43 -5.30 15.72
CA SER A 113 -17.37 -4.88 16.64
C SER A 113 -16.00 -4.90 15.97
N GLY A 114 -15.05 -4.13 16.51
CA GLY A 114 -13.67 -4.05 16.01
C GLY A 114 -13.47 -2.94 14.96
N ASN A 115 -12.22 -2.78 14.55
CA ASN A 115 -11.79 -1.65 13.73
C ASN A 115 -12.45 -1.62 12.35
N PHE A 116 -12.68 -2.79 11.74
CA PHE A 116 -13.36 -2.88 10.44
C PHE A 116 -14.70 -2.15 10.41
N TYR A 117 -15.46 -2.24 11.50
CA TYR A 117 -16.80 -1.71 11.61
C TYR A 117 -16.86 -0.28 12.19
N GLN A 118 -15.72 0.34 12.47
CA GLN A 118 -15.67 1.74 12.91
C GLN A 118 -15.93 2.68 11.73
N PRO A 119 -17.04 3.47 11.76
CA PRO A 119 -17.35 4.39 10.69
C PRO A 119 -16.47 5.66 10.75
N PRO A 120 -16.18 6.27 9.59
CA PRO A 120 -16.39 5.72 8.26
C PRO A 120 -15.35 4.62 7.98
N ASN A 121 -15.77 3.50 7.41
CA ASN A 121 -14.87 2.55 6.81
C ASN A 121 -14.83 2.76 5.28
N GLY A 122 -13.91 2.08 4.57
CA GLY A 122 -13.69 2.41 3.18
C GLY A 122 -13.11 1.28 2.34
N VAL A 123 -12.89 1.61 1.09
CA VAL A 123 -12.35 0.73 0.06
C VAL A 123 -11.15 1.41 -0.58
N PHE A 124 -10.02 0.71 -0.63
CA PHE A 124 -8.95 1.02 -1.56
C PHE A 124 -9.17 0.25 -2.84
N LEU A 125 -9.05 0.91 -3.98
CA LEU A 125 -9.27 0.28 -5.28
C LEU A 125 -8.31 0.76 -6.36
N LEU A 126 -8.20 -0.06 -7.39
CA LEU A 126 -7.47 0.19 -8.64
C LEU A 126 -8.41 -0.07 -9.81
N ASP A 127 -8.63 0.94 -10.65
CA ASP A 127 -9.38 0.82 -11.89
C ASP A 127 -8.62 1.49 -13.06
N ASP A 128 -9.27 1.67 -14.19
CA ASP A 128 -8.67 2.30 -15.39
C ASP A 128 -8.33 3.77 -15.17
N THR A 129 -8.92 4.42 -14.16
CA THR A 129 -8.61 5.81 -13.78
C THR A 129 -7.44 5.93 -12.81
N GLY A 130 -7.00 4.81 -12.21
CA GLY A 130 -5.88 4.71 -11.27
C GLY A 130 -6.26 4.23 -9.88
N ALA A 131 -5.45 4.60 -8.88
CA ALA A 131 -5.70 4.28 -7.48
C ALA A 131 -6.57 5.34 -6.81
N ARG A 132 -7.45 4.90 -5.91
CA ARG A 132 -8.18 5.79 -4.99
C ARG A 132 -8.63 5.07 -3.73
N VAL A 133 -8.94 5.87 -2.73
CA VAL A 133 -9.61 5.46 -1.50
C VAL A 133 -10.95 6.19 -1.47
N MET A 134 -12.00 5.50 -1.11
CA MET A 134 -13.35 6.06 -0.96
C MET A 134 -14.07 5.40 0.20
N THR A 135 -15.11 6.03 0.71
CA THR A 135 -15.92 5.42 1.77
C THR A 135 -16.70 4.22 1.26
N THR A 136 -17.12 3.34 2.15
CA THR A 136 -17.99 2.21 1.81
C THR A 136 -19.32 2.68 1.23
N GLU A 137 -19.85 3.78 1.72
CA GLU A 137 -21.10 4.39 1.25
C GLU A 137 -20.93 4.91 -0.19
N GLU A 138 -19.88 5.70 -0.45
CA GLU A 138 -19.59 6.19 -1.83
C GLU A 138 -19.43 5.03 -2.81
N TYR A 139 -18.74 3.95 -2.38
CA TYR A 139 -18.61 2.75 -3.21
C TYR A 139 -19.95 2.08 -3.48
N ALA A 140 -20.84 1.99 -2.47
CA ALA A 140 -22.16 1.36 -2.61
C ALA A 140 -23.10 2.17 -3.51
N ASP A 141 -23.03 3.51 -3.43
CA ASP A 141 -23.91 4.40 -4.19
C ASP A 141 -23.53 4.49 -5.67
N SER A 142 -22.26 4.35 -5.99
CA SER A 142 -21.74 4.38 -7.36
C SER A 142 -20.57 3.40 -7.52
N PRO A 143 -20.88 2.09 -7.61
CA PRO A 143 -19.85 1.06 -7.69
C PRO A 143 -19.00 1.21 -8.96
N PRO A 144 -17.69 1.44 -8.83
CA PRO A 144 -16.78 1.39 -9.96
C PRO A 144 -16.58 -0.07 -10.40
N HIS A 145 -15.91 -0.27 -11.54
CA HIS A 145 -15.49 -1.58 -12.01
C HIS A 145 -13.98 -1.77 -11.81
N PRO A 146 -13.50 -1.95 -10.55
CA PRO A 146 -12.09 -2.04 -10.29
C PRO A 146 -11.50 -3.39 -10.73
N ARG A 147 -10.26 -3.38 -11.19
CA ARG A 147 -9.47 -4.60 -11.38
C ARG A 147 -8.98 -5.21 -10.06
N ALA A 148 -8.86 -4.37 -9.02
CA ALA A 148 -8.50 -4.79 -7.67
C ALA A 148 -9.17 -3.87 -6.64
N ALA A 149 -9.73 -4.42 -5.58
CA ALA A 149 -10.28 -3.65 -4.46
C ALA A 149 -10.22 -4.44 -3.15
N THR A 150 -10.03 -3.75 -2.05
CA THR A 150 -10.13 -4.32 -0.70
C THR A 150 -10.80 -3.34 0.25
N GLN A 151 -11.74 -3.84 1.03
CA GLN A 151 -12.43 -3.08 2.07
C GLN A 151 -11.71 -3.23 3.41
N SER A 152 -11.64 -2.16 4.18
CA SER A 152 -11.10 -2.15 5.53
C SER A 152 -11.66 -0.98 6.33
N GLY A 153 -11.13 -0.72 7.52
CA GLY A 153 -11.57 0.41 8.33
C GLY A 153 -10.82 0.54 9.67
N PRO A 154 -10.89 1.73 10.25
CA PRO A 154 -11.60 2.92 9.76
C PRO A 154 -10.84 3.69 8.65
N MET A 155 -11.51 4.63 8.00
CA MET A 155 -10.82 5.70 7.28
C MET A 155 -10.02 6.54 8.28
N LEU A 156 -8.76 6.80 7.96
CA LEU A 156 -7.86 7.63 8.78
C LEU A 156 -8.05 9.12 8.46
N VAL A 157 -8.05 9.41 7.16
CA VAL A 157 -8.26 10.75 6.60
C VAL A 157 -9.39 10.65 5.59
N LEU A 158 -10.27 11.62 5.59
CA LEU A 158 -11.37 11.77 4.64
C LEU A 158 -11.47 13.22 4.20
N GLN A 159 -11.40 13.46 2.88
CA GLN A 159 -11.49 14.78 2.26
C GLN A 159 -10.49 15.81 2.84
N GLY A 160 -9.31 15.35 3.25
CA GLY A 160 -8.24 16.20 3.78
C GLY A 160 -8.40 16.55 5.27
N ALA A 161 -9.19 15.79 6.01
CA ALA A 161 -9.31 15.93 7.45
C ALA A 161 -9.21 14.57 8.16
N ILE A 162 -8.64 14.54 9.36
CA ILE A 162 -8.69 13.34 10.23
C ILE A 162 -10.15 13.05 10.55
N THR A 163 -10.56 11.79 10.41
CA THR A 163 -11.98 11.43 10.58
C THR A 163 -12.46 11.61 12.01
N GLY A 164 -13.78 11.82 12.17
CA GLY A 164 -14.44 11.90 13.48
C GLY A 164 -14.71 10.55 14.14
N SER A 165 -14.09 9.47 13.66
CA SER A 165 -14.23 8.14 14.29
C SER A 165 -13.80 8.18 15.76
N PRO A 166 -14.52 7.54 16.69
CA PRO A 166 -14.17 7.52 18.12
C PRO A 166 -12.74 7.03 18.41
N VAL A 167 -12.17 6.21 17.54
CA VAL A 167 -10.78 5.70 17.69
C VAL A 167 -9.72 6.75 17.33
N MET A 168 -10.11 7.89 16.71
CA MET A 168 -9.21 8.99 16.32
C MET A 168 -9.03 10.06 17.43
N ASP A 169 -9.36 9.72 18.67
CA ASP A 169 -9.15 10.64 19.79
C ASP A 169 -7.66 10.95 19.96
N ALA A 170 -7.31 12.25 19.92
CA ALA A 170 -5.95 12.73 20.12
C ALA A 170 -5.41 12.42 21.53
N LYS A 171 -6.28 12.17 22.51
CA LYS A 171 -5.93 11.78 23.87
C LYS A 171 -5.84 10.26 24.07
N SER A 172 -6.08 9.49 23.01
CA SER A 172 -6.02 8.03 23.06
C SER A 172 -4.63 7.55 23.50
N THR A 173 -4.60 6.56 24.39
CA THR A 173 -3.39 5.84 24.82
C THR A 173 -3.25 4.48 24.15
N SER A 174 -4.12 4.15 23.21
CA SER A 174 -4.11 2.86 22.51
C SER A 174 -2.99 2.80 21.49
N MET A 175 -1.82 2.37 21.94
CA MET A 175 -0.58 2.25 21.16
C MET A 175 -0.50 0.86 20.51
N LYS A 176 -0.43 0.80 19.17
CA LYS A 176 -0.29 -0.42 18.37
C LYS A 176 0.58 -0.18 17.16
N ILE A 177 1.20 -1.24 16.63
CA ILE A 177 1.72 -1.23 15.26
C ILE A 177 0.53 -1.07 14.32
N ARG A 178 0.67 -0.23 13.29
CA ARG A 178 -0.43 0.06 12.37
C ARG A 178 0.08 0.07 10.94
N ASN A 179 -0.78 -0.32 10.01
CA ASN A 179 -0.54 -0.14 8.59
C ASN A 179 -1.76 0.45 7.89
N GLY A 180 -1.53 1.06 6.75
CA GLY A 180 -2.58 1.75 6.01
C GLY A 180 -2.12 2.10 4.59
N VAL A 181 -3.04 2.63 3.81
CA VAL A 181 -2.82 2.99 2.41
C VAL A 181 -3.53 4.30 2.07
N CYS A 182 -2.92 5.08 1.19
CA CYS A 182 -3.58 6.19 0.49
C CYS A 182 -3.21 6.22 -0.99
N ALA A 183 -3.95 7.00 -1.76
CA ALA A 183 -3.67 7.31 -3.14
C ALA A 183 -3.51 8.83 -3.29
N PRO A 184 -2.28 9.39 -3.17
CA PRO A 184 -2.08 10.84 -3.27
C PRO A 184 -2.31 11.35 -4.70
N SER A 185 -2.30 10.48 -5.68
CA SER A 185 -2.71 10.73 -7.07
C SER A 185 -3.19 9.41 -7.70
N PRO A 186 -3.93 9.46 -8.82
CA PRO A 186 -4.35 8.26 -9.54
C PRO A 186 -3.19 7.33 -9.94
N ASP A 187 -2.01 7.89 -10.19
CA ASP A 187 -0.83 7.15 -10.65
C ASP A 187 0.04 6.62 -9.50
N ALA A 188 -0.38 6.79 -8.25
CA ALA A 188 0.43 6.39 -7.11
C ALA A 188 -0.39 5.85 -5.94
N ALA A 189 0.05 4.74 -5.37
CA ALA A 189 -0.38 4.27 -4.06
C ALA A 189 0.77 4.39 -3.06
N VAL A 190 0.47 4.79 -1.83
CA VAL A 190 1.45 4.85 -0.74
C VAL A 190 0.97 3.98 0.40
N PHE A 191 1.77 2.98 0.71
CA PHE A 191 1.57 2.06 1.83
C PHE A 191 2.46 2.47 2.99
N VAL A 192 1.92 2.43 4.20
CA VAL A 192 2.62 2.84 5.41
C VAL A 192 2.49 1.78 6.48
N ILE A 193 3.57 1.51 7.19
CA ILE A 193 3.59 0.71 8.40
C ILE A 193 4.40 1.44 9.48
N SER A 194 3.90 1.48 10.71
CA SER A 194 4.67 2.00 11.82
C SER A 194 5.63 0.92 12.34
N ASP A 195 6.87 1.29 12.60
CA ASP A 195 7.90 0.38 13.12
C ASP A 195 7.87 0.28 14.64
N SER A 196 7.16 1.24 15.28
CA SER A 196 6.88 1.27 16.71
C SER A 196 5.40 1.54 16.95
N PRO A 197 4.85 1.17 18.12
CA PRO A 197 3.46 1.43 18.44
C PRO A 197 3.13 2.93 18.43
N LEU A 198 1.97 3.27 17.86
CA LEU A 198 1.41 4.63 17.85
C LEU A 198 -0.12 4.59 17.92
N THR A 199 -0.75 5.75 18.21
CA THR A 199 -2.21 5.88 18.24
C THR A 199 -2.78 5.97 16.81
N PHE A 200 -4.09 5.79 16.67
CA PHE A 200 -4.76 6.05 15.39
C PHE A 200 -4.60 7.51 14.97
N TYR A 201 -4.74 8.45 15.92
CA TYR A 201 -4.61 9.87 15.65
C TYR A 201 -3.21 10.23 15.09
N MET A 202 -2.14 9.76 15.74
CA MET A 202 -0.76 9.97 15.25
C MET A 202 -0.58 9.35 13.85
N PHE A 203 -1.14 8.16 13.63
CA PHE A 203 -1.04 7.50 12.34
C PHE A 203 -1.79 8.26 11.23
N ALA A 204 -2.99 8.78 11.54
CA ALA A 204 -3.75 9.62 10.63
C ALA A 204 -3.02 10.94 10.31
N LYS A 205 -2.42 11.57 11.33
CA LYS A 205 -1.55 12.76 11.14
C LYS A 205 -0.42 12.50 10.15
N PHE A 206 0.24 11.35 10.23
CA PHE A 206 1.30 11.00 9.28
C PHE A 206 0.80 11.01 7.84
N PHE A 207 -0.36 10.41 7.56
CA PHE A 207 -0.95 10.44 6.23
C PHE A 207 -1.34 11.84 5.76
N LEU A 208 -1.88 12.65 6.66
CA LEU A 208 -2.33 14.00 6.34
C LEU A 208 -1.15 14.96 6.17
N ASP A 209 -0.28 15.06 7.18
CA ASP A 209 0.72 16.12 7.30
C ASP A 209 1.98 15.79 6.47
N GLU A 210 2.45 14.52 6.48
CA GLU A 210 3.70 14.13 5.81
C GLU A 210 3.49 13.65 4.37
N LEU A 211 2.36 13.02 4.09
CA LEU A 211 2.07 12.46 2.76
C LEU A 211 1.09 13.31 1.95
N GLY A 212 0.40 14.27 2.57
CA GLY A 212 -0.61 15.10 1.93
C GLY A 212 -1.81 14.30 1.40
N CYS A 213 -2.10 13.15 1.99
CA CYS A 213 -3.18 12.28 1.54
C CYS A 213 -4.54 12.90 1.91
N ARG A 214 -5.39 13.11 0.92
CA ARG A 214 -6.77 13.59 1.14
C ARG A 214 -7.68 12.50 1.71
N ASP A 215 -7.43 11.25 1.31
CA ASP A 215 -8.17 10.07 1.75
C ASP A 215 -7.17 8.97 2.07
N ALA A 216 -7.30 8.37 3.27
CA ALA A 216 -6.42 7.31 3.73
C ALA A 216 -7.20 6.25 4.52
N LEU A 217 -6.86 5.00 4.29
CA LEU A 217 -7.54 3.84 4.85
C LEU A 217 -6.59 3.05 5.75
N TYR A 218 -7.04 2.76 6.97
CA TYR A 218 -6.39 1.78 7.83
C TYR A 218 -6.62 0.37 7.29
N LEU A 219 -5.57 -0.43 7.32
CA LEU A 219 -5.61 -1.85 6.99
C LEU A 219 -5.70 -2.69 8.27
N ASP A 220 -5.14 -3.92 8.31
CA ASP A 220 -5.15 -4.72 9.52
C ASP A 220 -3.85 -4.59 10.32
N GLY A 221 -3.84 -3.65 11.26
CA GLY A 221 -2.66 -3.36 12.07
C GLY A 221 -2.26 -4.46 13.06
N SER A 222 -3.19 -5.30 13.50
CA SER A 222 -2.89 -6.38 14.45
C SER A 222 -1.89 -7.39 13.91
N ILE A 223 -1.84 -7.51 12.59
CA ILE A 223 -0.97 -8.43 11.85
C ILE A 223 -0.08 -7.69 10.85
N SER A 224 0.15 -6.38 11.06
CA SER A 224 0.97 -5.56 10.16
C SER A 224 2.24 -6.27 9.74
N SER A 225 2.40 -6.47 8.45
CA SER A 225 3.53 -7.18 7.85
C SER A 225 3.92 -6.55 6.54
N LEU A 226 5.22 -6.33 6.34
CA LEU A 226 5.81 -5.72 5.15
C LEU A 226 6.94 -6.58 4.60
N TYR A 227 6.94 -6.81 3.30
CA TYR A 227 8.06 -7.28 2.51
C TYR A 227 8.55 -6.13 1.63
N ALA A 228 9.72 -5.58 1.95
CA ALA A 228 10.35 -4.47 1.24
C ALA A 228 11.87 -4.63 1.29
N PRO A 229 12.45 -5.48 0.41
CA PRO A 229 13.86 -5.82 0.44
C PRO A 229 14.79 -4.61 0.24
N GLN A 230 14.31 -3.55 -0.43
CA GLN A 230 15.05 -2.31 -0.64
C GLN A 230 15.34 -1.52 0.64
N VAL A 231 14.62 -1.79 1.73
CA VAL A 231 14.90 -1.26 3.09
C VAL A 231 15.24 -2.36 4.08
N GLY A 232 15.57 -3.58 3.58
CA GLY A 232 15.98 -4.72 4.40
C GLY A 232 14.84 -5.33 5.24
N ARG A 233 13.56 -5.06 4.91
CA ARG A 233 12.42 -5.51 5.71
C ARG A 233 11.73 -6.73 5.10
N GLN A 234 11.59 -7.79 5.89
CA GLN A 234 10.91 -9.03 5.55
C GLN A 234 10.22 -9.56 6.81
N ASP A 235 9.01 -9.09 7.06
CA ASP A 235 8.25 -9.48 8.24
C ASP A 235 7.67 -10.89 8.09
N GLU A 236 7.80 -11.70 9.12
CA GLU A 236 7.37 -13.11 9.16
C GLU A 236 6.53 -13.40 10.42
N GLY A 237 5.91 -14.57 10.44
CA GLY A 237 5.33 -15.14 11.67
C GLY A 237 3.87 -14.81 11.96
N ARG A 238 3.19 -14.08 11.06
CA ARG A 238 1.74 -13.84 11.15
C ARG A 238 1.03 -14.55 10.01
N ASP A 239 -0.11 -15.15 10.30
CA ASP A 239 -1.00 -15.63 9.26
C ASP A 239 -1.80 -14.45 8.71
N LEU A 240 -1.77 -14.27 7.39
CA LEU A 240 -2.37 -13.16 6.67
C LEU A 240 -3.51 -13.66 5.79
N GLY A 241 -4.60 -12.91 5.75
CA GLY A 241 -5.64 -13.08 4.75
C GLY A 241 -5.23 -12.45 3.41
N PRO A 242 -5.95 -11.41 2.95
CA PRO A 242 -5.59 -10.67 1.74
C PRO A 242 -4.24 -9.96 1.85
N MET A 243 -3.51 -9.89 0.74
CA MET A 243 -2.22 -9.21 0.65
C MET A 243 -2.14 -8.36 -0.61
N PHE A 244 -1.46 -7.24 -0.54
CA PHE A 244 -0.96 -6.51 -1.68
C PHE A 244 0.40 -7.06 -2.11
N GLY A 245 0.70 -6.96 -3.41
CA GLY A 245 2.03 -7.27 -3.91
C GLY A 245 2.32 -6.60 -5.24
N VAL A 246 3.61 -6.31 -5.46
CA VAL A 246 4.20 -5.95 -6.74
C VAL A 246 5.22 -7.00 -7.08
N ALA A 247 5.11 -7.60 -8.27
CA ALA A 247 6.03 -8.60 -8.76
C ALA A 247 6.45 -8.30 -10.21
N GLN A 248 7.71 -8.50 -10.50
CA GLN A 248 8.37 -8.33 -11.80
C GLN A 248 8.83 -9.65 -12.37
#